data_d0e73b4163c1e2c1d6235dd456845952
#
_entry.id   d0e73b4163c1e2c1d6235dd456845952
#
_cell.length_a   1.000
_cell.length_b   1.000
_cell.length_c   1.000
_cell.angle_alpha   90.00
_cell.angle_beta   90.00
_cell.angle_gamma   90.00
#
_symmetry.space_group_name_H-M   'P 1'
#
loop_
_entity.id
_entity.type
_entity.pdbx_description
1 polymer ?
#
loop_
_entity_poly.entity_id
_entity_poly.type
_entity_poly.pdbx_seq_one_letter_code
_entity_poly.pdbx_strand_id
1 'polypeptide(L)'
;MTRMLKIFLTAALLAPLAVSASRLKDLTIVEGGRDNQIVGYGIVVGLAGDGDSNAAATLRSVANVLQRYGLQLNPTDIKAKNVAAVMITADLSAFLKPGARIDVNVASMGDAKTLQGGVLLQTPLLGADGRVYAVAQGPVAIGGFLGGAGGAGGATVQKNHPTVGNISSGAIVEREVPATFVHDNQLRLLLHNPDFTSASRLAEAINTRWAGIALPIDSATVTVKLPDDYRGRDVMFIADLGQIEATPDTLARIVINERTGTIVATSTVRLSQVAIAHGSLTITVTNQQGASQPGAFSNGTTTPVQSTQTAVNEGKGAFTIFSEQPSIERLAAALNALGVSTRDMMAIFQTLKRSGALQAELVIN
;
A
#
# COMPACT_ATOMS: atom_id res chain seq x y z
N MET A 1 -38.20 -37.07 -17.76
CA MET A 1 -36.82 -36.63 -17.49
C MET A 1 -36.45 -35.27 -18.09
N THR A 2 -37.08 -34.79 -19.13
CA THR A 2 -36.74 -33.50 -19.81
C THR A 2 -37.26 -32.22 -19.15
N ARG A 3 -38.25 -32.26 -18.28
CA ARG A 3 -38.77 -31.07 -17.58
C ARG A 3 -37.97 -30.72 -16.27
N MET A 4 -37.46 -31.72 -15.58
CA MET A 4 -36.59 -31.47 -14.39
C MET A 4 -35.20 -30.93 -14.77
N LEU A 5 -34.65 -31.33 -15.91
CA LEU A 5 -33.36 -30.82 -16.38
C LEU A 5 -33.40 -29.33 -16.77
N LYS A 6 -34.55 -28.83 -17.24
CA LYS A 6 -34.74 -27.42 -17.57
C LYS A 6 -34.87 -26.51 -16.32
N ILE A 7 -35.41 -27.03 -15.20
CA ILE A 7 -35.54 -26.31 -13.94
C ILE A 7 -34.16 -26.19 -13.24
N PHE A 8 -33.29 -27.21 -13.38
CA PHE A 8 -31.94 -27.12 -12.84
C PHE A 8 -31.04 -26.18 -13.65
N LEU A 9 -31.27 -26.03 -14.96
CA LEU A 9 -30.48 -25.16 -15.82
C LEU A 9 -30.83 -23.66 -15.62
N THR A 10 -32.10 -23.34 -15.25
CA THR A 10 -32.51 -21.98 -14.92
C THR A 10 -32.14 -21.55 -13.51
N ALA A 11 -31.99 -22.46 -12.55
CA ALA A 11 -31.51 -22.15 -11.19
C ALA A 11 -29.99 -21.83 -11.14
N ALA A 12 -29.21 -22.38 -12.09
CA ALA A 12 -27.76 -22.13 -12.16
C ALA A 12 -27.40 -20.72 -12.71
N LEU A 13 -28.35 -20.00 -13.32
CA LEU A 13 -28.11 -18.66 -13.90
C LEU A 13 -28.34 -17.50 -12.92
N LEU A 14 -28.80 -17.78 -11.70
CA LEU A 14 -28.98 -16.79 -10.63
C LEU A 14 -27.90 -16.87 -9.53
N ALA A 15 -26.67 -17.22 -9.90
CA ALA A 15 -25.55 -17.03 -8.98
C ALA A 15 -25.37 -15.51 -8.79
N PRO A 16 -25.54 -14.95 -7.57
CA PRO A 16 -25.28 -13.53 -7.34
C PRO A 16 -23.81 -13.29 -7.71
N LEU A 17 -23.56 -12.32 -8.57
CA LEU A 17 -22.24 -11.76 -8.77
C LEU A 17 -21.74 -11.37 -7.37
N ALA A 18 -20.74 -12.08 -6.86
CA ALA A 18 -20.13 -11.78 -5.60
C ALA A 18 -19.51 -10.38 -5.71
N VAL A 19 -20.25 -9.36 -5.31
CA VAL A 19 -19.73 -8.01 -5.09
C VAL A 19 -18.68 -8.19 -4.01
N SER A 20 -17.43 -7.85 -4.32
CA SER A 20 -16.33 -7.98 -3.37
C SER A 20 -16.52 -6.95 -2.25
N ALA A 21 -17.27 -7.33 -1.22
CA ALA A 21 -17.43 -6.54 -0.02
C ALA A 21 -16.17 -6.68 0.82
N SER A 22 -15.67 -5.56 1.34
CA SER A 22 -14.53 -5.52 2.25
C SER A 22 -15.00 -5.22 3.65
N ARG A 23 -14.32 -5.76 4.66
CA ARG A 23 -14.69 -5.51 6.06
C ARG A 23 -14.30 -4.09 6.44
N LEU A 24 -15.10 -3.48 7.31
CA LEU A 24 -14.88 -2.11 7.76
C LEU A 24 -13.49 -1.90 8.34
N LYS A 25 -12.96 -2.85 9.11
CA LYS A 25 -11.61 -2.81 9.67
C LYS A 25 -10.48 -2.80 8.64
N ASP A 26 -10.75 -3.28 7.41
CA ASP A 26 -9.77 -3.29 6.31
C ASP A 26 -9.83 -1.99 5.49
N LEU A 27 -10.89 -1.19 5.69
CA LEU A 27 -11.14 0.08 4.99
C LEU A 27 -10.86 1.30 5.86
N THR A 28 -10.88 1.15 7.18
CA THR A 28 -10.80 2.27 8.12
C THR A 28 -9.85 2.01 9.27
N ILE A 29 -9.35 3.09 9.84
CA ILE A 29 -8.68 3.09 11.14
C ILE A 29 -9.53 3.88 12.14
N VAL A 30 -9.54 3.44 13.40
CA VAL A 30 -10.16 4.21 14.47
C VAL A 30 -9.27 5.40 14.81
N GLU A 31 -9.85 6.59 14.97
CA GLU A 31 -9.11 7.79 15.39
C GLU A 31 -8.35 7.50 16.70
N GLY A 32 -7.08 7.93 16.77
CA GLY A 32 -6.17 7.59 17.87
C GLY A 32 -5.42 6.27 17.70
N GLY A 33 -5.82 5.40 16.75
CA GLY A 33 -5.16 4.11 16.47
C GLY A 33 -3.99 4.16 15.48
N ARG A 34 -3.46 5.34 15.17
CA ARG A 34 -2.33 5.48 14.24
C ARG A 34 -1.03 4.95 14.85
N ASP A 35 -0.17 4.43 13.99
CA ASP A 35 1.20 4.13 14.36
C ASP A 35 2.01 5.42 14.56
N ASN A 36 2.92 5.40 15.55
CA ASN A 36 3.80 6.51 15.86
C ASN A 36 5.23 6.13 15.50
N GLN A 37 5.90 6.98 14.75
CA GLN A 37 7.30 6.75 14.40
C GLN A 37 8.19 7.19 15.55
N ILE A 38 9.11 6.31 15.95
CA ILE A 38 10.10 6.59 16.98
C ILE A 38 11.49 6.38 16.39
N VAL A 39 12.42 7.23 16.82
CA VAL A 39 13.79 7.24 16.31
C VAL A 39 14.79 7.25 17.44
N GLY A 40 15.97 6.69 17.20
CA GLY A 40 17.07 6.71 18.14
C GLY A 40 18.42 6.79 17.45
N TYR A 41 19.40 7.34 18.15
CA TYR A 41 20.80 7.30 17.74
C TYR A 41 21.55 6.30 18.63
N GLY A 42 22.20 5.34 18.01
CA GLY A 42 22.87 4.25 18.70
C GLY A 42 24.21 3.88 18.13
N ILE A 43 24.80 2.84 18.73
CA ILE A 43 26.12 2.32 18.38
C ILE A 43 25.97 0.82 18.16
N VAL A 44 26.43 0.35 17.01
CA VAL A 44 26.62 -1.07 16.71
C VAL A 44 28.09 -1.42 16.93
N VAL A 45 28.36 -2.50 17.66
CA VAL A 45 29.69 -3.00 17.97
C VAL A 45 29.92 -4.39 17.39
N GLY A 46 31.18 -4.81 17.26
CA GLY A 46 31.53 -6.16 16.80
C GLY A 46 31.63 -6.29 15.28
N LEU A 47 31.95 -5.22 14.54
CA LEU A 47 31.97 -5.19 13.07
C LEU A 47 33.27 -5.70 12.43
N ALA A 48 34.15 -6.36 13.19
CA ALA A 48 35.36 -7.07 12.70
C ALA A 48 36.29 -6.24 11.77
N GLY A 49 36.31 -4.91 11.92
CA GLY A 49 37.14 -4.01 11.10
C GLY A 49 36.41 -3.29 9.99
N ASP A 50 35.12 -3.55 9.75
CA ASP A 50 34.27 -2.93 8.73
C ASP A 50 33.43 -1.78 9.28
N GLY A 51 33.62 -1.39 10.53
CA GLY A 51 32.99 -0.22 11.15
C GLY A 51 33.52 1.12 10.64
N ASP A 52 33.10 2.19 11.31
CA ASP A 52 33.47 3.56 10.95
C ASP A 52 34.99 3.78 11.09
N SER A 53 35.62 4.34 10.05
CA SER A 53 37.08 4.53 10.03
C SER A 53 37.51 5.85 10.67
N ASN A 54 36.76 6.94 10.45
CA ASN A 54 37.17 8.30 10.80
C ASN A 54 36.03 9.19 11.33
N ALA A 55 34.91 8.62 11.75
CA ALA A 55 33.79 9.41 12.22
C ALA A 55 34.07 9.97 13.63
N ALA A 56 34.50 11.22 13.73
CA ALA A 56 34.71 11.90 15.02
C ALA A 56 33.45 11.87 15.91
N ALA A 57 32.27 11.86 15.31
CA ALA A 57 31.00 11.70 16.01
C ALA A 57 30.88 10.33 16.68
N THR A 58 31.23 9.25 15.95
CA THR A 58 31.23 7.87 16.45
C THR A 58 32.18 7.70 17.62
N LEU A 59 33.41 8.22 17.51
CA LEU A 59 34.41 8.16 18.59
C LEU A 59 33.93 8.89 19.84
N ARG A 60 33.34 10.08 19.69
CA ARG A 60 32.73 10.83 20.82
C ARG A 60 31.58 10.06 21.46
N SER A 61 30.73 9.46 20.65
CA SER A 61 29.60 8.67 21.13
C SER A 61 30.06 7.45 21.92
N VAL A 62 31.08 6.73 21.43
CA VAL A 62 31.70 5.60 22.15
C VAL A 62 32.31 6.08 23.47
N ALA A 63 33.06 7.19 23.47
CA ALA A 63 33.61 7.76 24.69
C ALA A 63 32.51 8.10 25.71
N ASN A 64 31.42 8.71 25.29
CA ASN A 64 30.28 9.04 26.15
C ASN A 64 29.60 7.79 26.73
N VAL A 65 29.47 6.71 25.94
CA VAL A 65 28.94 5.43 26.44
C VAL A 65 29.87 4.82 27.47
N LEU A 66 31.16 4.79 27.21
CA LEU A 66 32.17 4.27 28.14
C LEU A 66 32.22 5.08 29.45
N GLN A 67 32.07 6.39 29.35
CA GLN A 67 32.00 7.26 30.51
C GLN A 67 30.78 6.93 31.42
N ARG A 68 29.65 6.56 30.87
CA ARG A 68 28.48 6.08 31.62
C ARG A 68 28.76 4.80 32.40
N TYR A 69 29.71 3.97 31.92
CA TYR A 69 30.18 2.77 32.62
C TYR A 69 31.40 3.03 33.52
N GLY A 70 31.74 4.31 33.76
CA GLY A 70 32.83 4.68 34.64
C GLY A 70 34.22 4.70 34.00
N LEU A 71 34.31 4.53 32.70
CA LEU A 71 35.56 4.57 31.96
C LEU A 71 35.75 5.91 31.25
N GLN A 72 36.73 6.70 31.67
CA GLN A 72 37.10 7.97 31.04
C GLN A 72 38.24 7.73 30.03
N LEU A 73 37.90 7.78 28.73
CA LEU A 73 38.86 7.67 27.63
C LEU A 73 38.74 8.91 26.73
N ASN A 74 39.87 9.37 26.20
CA ASN A 74 39.86 10.39 25.18
C ASN A 74 39.36 9.80 23.85
N PRO A 75 38.50 10.51 23.09
CA PRO A 75 38.03 10.01 21.80
C PRO A 75 39.17 9.65 20.83
N THR A 76 40.34 10.29 20.94
CA THR A 76 41.55 10.00 20.13
C THR A 76 42.19 8.66 20.40
N ASP A 77 41.96 8.08 21.58
CA ASP A 77 42.57 6.81 22.01
C ASP A 77 41.73 5.60 21.58
N ILE A 78 40.53 5.85 21.03
CA ILE A 78 39.59 4.81 20.62
C ILE A 78 39.80 4.48 19.14
N LYS A 79 40.04 3.20 18.83
CA LYS A 79 40.09 2.69 17.46
C LYS A 79 38.71 2.16 17.07
N ALA A 80 37.98 2.90 16.25
CA ALA A 80 36.56 2.66 16.00
C ALA A 80 36.21 1.67 14.88
N LYS A 81 37.20 1.01 14.23
CA LYS A 81 36.93 0.09 13.10
C LYS A 81 35.96 -1.05 13.39
N ASN A 82 35.72 -1.36 14.67
CA ASN A 82 34.73 -2.38 15.08
C ASN A 82 33.38 -1.78 15.51
N VAL A 83 33.19 -0.48 15.32
CA VAL A 83 32.02 0.25 15.81
C VAL A 83 31.45 1.08 14.69
N ALA A 84 30.13 1.21 14.63
CA ALA A 84 29.44 2.11 13.72
C ALA A 84 28.37 2.92 14.45
N ALA A 85 28.29 4.21 14.13
CA ALA A 85 27.18 5.05 14.50
C ALA A 85 25.97 4.73 13.62
N VAL A 86 24.82 4.52 14.25
CA VAL A 86 23.61 4.11 13.54
C VAL A 86 22.40 4.94 13.95
N MET A 87 21.50 5.14 12.99
CA MET A 87 20.14 5.58 13.22
C MET A 87 19.23 4.37 13.32
N ILE A 88 18.38 4.36 14.34
CA ILE A 88 17.38 3.33 14.56
C ILE A 88 16.01 3.94 14.36
N THR A 89 15.15 3.25 13.64
CA THR A 89 13.74 3.63 13.44
C THR A 89 12.84 2.46 13.78
N ALA A 90 11.69 2.75 14.36
CA ALA A 90 10.66 1.76 14.61
C ALA A 90 9.27 2.41 14.55
N ASP A 91 8.27 1.59 14.26
CA ASP A 91 6.87 1.97 14.30
C ASP A 91 6.25 1.43 15.59
N LEU A 92 5.73 2.34 16.40
CA LEU A 92 5.07 2.06 17.67
C LEU A 92 3.56 2.17 17.48
N SER A 93 2.86 1.05 17.48
CA SER A 93 1.40 1.05 17.40
C SER A 93 0.77 1.61 18.69
N ALA A 94 -0.31 2.36 18.54
CA ALA A 94 -0.93 3.12 19.62
C ALA A 94 -1.41 2.27 20.82
N PHE A 95 -1.72 0.99 20.59
CA PHE A 95 -2.27 0.11 21.64
C PHE A 95 -1.24 -0.82 22.28
N LEU A 96 0.05 -0.67 21.93
CA LEU A 96 1.10 -1.46 22.54
C LEU A 96 1.33 -1.01 23.99
N LYS A 97 1.43 -2.00 24.87
CA LYS A 97 1.67 -1.77 26.31
C LYS A 97 3.15 -1.94 26.65
N PRO A 98 3.60 -1.31 27.75
CA PRO A 98 4.96 -1.52 28.26
C PRO A 98 5.28 -3.02 28.40
N GLY A 99 6.48 -3.41 27.99
CA GLY A 99 6.93 -4.78 27.90
C GLY A 99 6.68 -5.47 26.55
N ALA A 100 5.86 -4.91 25.66
CA ALA A 100 5.71 -5.40 24.30
C ALA A 100 7.03 -5.25 23.51
N ARG A 101 7.25 -6.14 22.55
CA ARG A 101 8.43 -6.10 21.68
C ARG A 101 8.04 -5.65 20.27
N ILE A 102 8.89 -4.81 19.69
CA ILE A 102 8.72 -4.30 18.33
C ILE A 102 9.99 -4.51 17.51
N ASP A 103 9.84 -4.61 16.21
CA ASP A 103 10.94 -4.69 15.27
C ASP A 103 11.58 -3.31 15.09
N VAL A 104 12.89 -3.27 14.86
CA VAL A 104 13.60 -2.03 14.61
C VAL A 104 14.47 -2.15 13.37
N ASN A 105 14.53 -1.06 12.60
CA ASN A 105 15.42 -0.90 11.48
C ASN A 105 16.65 -0.12 11.92
N VAL A 106 17.81 -0.55 11.48
CA VAL A 106 19.12 0.02 11.83
C VAL A 106 19.83 0.42 10.55
N ALA A 107 20.25 1.68 10.45
CA ALA A 107 20.99 2.19 9.29
C ALA A 107 22.28 2.89 9.74
N SER A 108 23.40 2.59 9.09
CA SER A 108 24.66 3.27 9.36
C SER A 108 24.61 4.74 8.98
N MET A 109 25.10 5.60 9.84
CA MET A 109 25.23 7.05 9.59
C MET A 109 26.65 7.48 9.22
N GLY A 110 27.62 6.61 9.48
CA GLY A 110 29.04 6.88 9.22
C GLY A 110 29.54 6.24 7.92
N ASP A 111 30.81 5.91 7.91
CA ASP A 111 31.51 5.30 6.78
C ASP A 111 31.73 3.77 6.95
N ALA A 112 30.92 3.12 7.80
CA ALA A 112 30.95 1.67 7.98
C ALA A 112 30.61 0.97 6.66
N LYS A 113 31.39 -0.07 6.34
CA LYS A 113 31.22 -0.84 5.11
C LYS A 113 30.05 -1.83 5.21
N THR A 114 29.84 -2.37 6.39
CA THR A 114 28.78 -3.32 6.69
C THR A 114 28.43 -3.33 8.17
N LEU A 115 27.19 -3.70 8.50
CA LEU A 115 26.74 -3.95 9.87
C LEU A 115 26.68 -5.45 10.19
N GLN A 116 27.24 -6.30 9.33
CA GLN A 116 27.21 -7.75 9.48
C GLN A 116 27.89 -8.22 10.76
N GLY A 117 27.21 -9.10 11.51
CA GLY A 117 27.70 -9.64 12.77
C GLY A 117 27.72 -8.64 13.92
N GLY A 118 27.30 -7.40 13.69
CA GLY A 118 27.26 -6.37 14.72
C GLY A 118 26.10 -6.56 15.69
N VAL A 119 26.29 -6.01 16.89
CA VAL A 119 25.28 -5.97 17.94
C VAL A 119 25.01 -4.52 18.31
N LEU A 120 23.74 -4.13 18.27
CA LEU A 120 23.28 -2.82 18.72
C LEU A 120 23.34 -2.75 20.24
N LEU A 121 24.02 -1.75 20.77
CA LEU A 121 24.01 -1.44 22.19
C LEU A 121 22.66 -0.82 22.58
N GLN A 122 22.36 -0.90 23.88
CA GLN A 122 21.11 -0.35 24.42
C GLN A 122 20.94 1.11 24.01
N THR A 123 19.85 1.38 23.28
CA THR A 123 19.58 2.67 22.64
C THR A 123 18.14 3.09 22.91
N PRO A 124 17.92 4.27 23.50
CA PRO A 124 16.58 4.81 23.67
C PRO A 124 16.03 5.27 22.32
N LEU A 125 14.75 4.94 22.06
CA LEU A 125 13.98 5.41 20.94
C LEU A 125 13.00 6.50 21.39
N LEU A 126 13.09 7.67 20.77
CA LEU A 126 12.33 8.85 21.12
C LEU A 126 11.18 9.08 20.13
N GLY A 127 10.06 9.53 20.64
CA GLY A 127 8.97 10.08 19.82
C GLY A 127 9.25 11.52 19.41
N ALA A 128 8.34 12.09 18.62
CA ALA A 128 8.41 13.47 18.16
C ALA A 128 8.37 14.52 19.30
N ASP A 129 7.87 14.11 20.47
CA ASP A 129 7.83 14.93 21.70
C ASP A 129 9.16 14.90 22.51
N GLY A 130 10.17 14.20 22.01
CA GLY A 130 11.47 14.02 22.66
C GLY A 130 11.47 13.07 23.86
N ARG A 131 10.39 12.34 24.10
CA ARG A 131 10.31 11.37 25.20
C ARG A 131 10.71 9.97 24.71
N VAL A 132 11.29 9.19 25.63
CA VAL A 132 11.63 7.78 25.36
C VAL A 132 10.38 6.92 25.45
N TYR A 133 10.09 6.17 24.39
CA TYR A 133 8.96 5.25 24.29
C TYR A 133 9.38 3.79 24.24
N ALA A 134 10.56 3.50 23.71
CA ALA A 134 11.09 2.15 23.67
C ALA A 134 12.62 2.16 23.83
N VAL A 135 13.18 1.00 24.13
CA VAL A 135 14.64 0.80 24.24
C VAL A 135 15.02 -0.38 23.36
N ALA A 136 15.91 -0.11 22.38
CA ALA A 136 16.37 -1.09 21.41
C ALA A 136 17.73 -1.67 21.76
N GLN A 137 17.91 -2.98 21.54
CA GLN A 137 19.21 -3.68 21.60
C GLN A 137 19.13 -5.03 20.89
N GLY A 138 20.27 -5.54 20.43
CA GLY A 138 20.33 -6.90 19.91
C GLY A 138 21.21 -7.06 18.67
N PRO A 139 21.35 -8.31 18.17
CA PRO A 139 22.13 -8.60 16.98
C PRO A 139 21.44 -8.04 15.73
N VAL A 140 22.23 -7.38 14.86
CA VAL A 140 21.72 -6.79 13.62
C VAL A 140 21.72 -7.87 12.52
N ALA A 141 20.55 -8.17 11.97
CA ALA A 141 20.40 -9.02 10.79
C ALA A 141 20.39 -8.13 9.53
N ILE A 142 21.31 -8.38 8.61
CA ILE A 142 21.37 -7.65 7.34
C ILE A 142 20.82 -8.51 6.19
N GLY A 143 20.16 -7.88 5.21
CA GLY A 143 19.62 -8.55 4.03
C GLY A 143 20.63 -8.76 2.89
N GLY A 144 21.91 -8.44 3.13
CA GLY A 144 22.98 -8.51 2.14
C GLY A 144 24.28 -9.02 2.74
N PHE A 145 25.30 -9.21 1.91
CA PHE A 145 26.66 -9.52 2.35
C PHE A 145 27.69 -8.73 1.54
N LEU A 146 28.80 -8.43 2.18
CA LEU A 146 30.01 -7.95 1.55
C LEU A 146 31.01 -9.12 1.54
N GLY A 147 31.41 -9.62 0.36
CA GLY A 147 32.37 -10.70 0.21
C GLY A 147 33.53 -10.27 -0.68
N GLY A 148 34.73 -10.68 -0.34
CA GLY A 148 35.96 -10.44 -1.10
C GLY A 148 37.13 -10.13 -0.21
N ALA A 149 38.35 -10.64 -0.57
CA ALA A 149 39.60 -10.30 0.09
C ALA A 149 40.01 -8.90 -0.34
N GLY A 150 39.98 -7.93 0.56
CA GLY A 150 40.52 -6.59 0.36
C GLY A 150 42.03 -6.56 0.28
N GLY A 151 42.59 -6.99 -0.88
CA GLY A 151 43.97 -6.83 -1.23
C GLY A 151 44.09 -6.09 -2.55
N ALA A 152 45.27 -5.51 -2.84
CA ALA A 152 45.50 -4.81 -4.11
C ALA A 152 45.26 -5.77 -5.28
N GLY A 153 44.11 -5.64 -5.97
CA GLY A 153 43.64 -6.46 -7.09
C GLY A 153 42.55 -7.48 -6.78
N GLY A 154 42.04 -7.56 -5.54
CA GLY A 154 40.91 -8.43 -5.16
C GLY A 154 39.56 -7.85 -5.58
N ALA A 155 38.71 -8.64 -6.26
CA ALA A 155 37.35 -8.27 -6.59
C ALA A 155 36.46 -8.31 -5.32
N THR A 156 35.82 -7.17 -4.98
CA THR A 156 34.85 -7.10 -3.91
C THR A 156 33.46 -7.36 -4.51
N VAL A 157 32.74 -8.36 -3.99
CA VAL A 157 31.36 -8.64 -4.37
C VAL A 157 30.46 -8.11 -3.27
N GLN A 158 29.68 -7.08 -3.62
CA GLN A 158 28.65 -6.55 -2.75
C GLN A 158 27.28 -6.98 -3.27
N LYS A 159 26.45 -7.57 -2.43
CA LYS A 159 25.06 -7.91 -2.75
C LYS A 159 24.14 -7.24 -1.76
N ASN A 160 23.14 -6.49 -2.29
CA ASN A 160 22.20 -5.67 -1.54
C ASN A 160 22.87 -4.55 -0.71
N HIS A 161 22.18 -4.06 0.36
CA HIS A 161 22.61 -2.94 1.18
C HIS A 161 23.18 -3.46 2.52
N PRO A 162 24.48 -3.67 2.66
CA PRO A 162 25.07 -4.23 3.88
C PRO A 162 25.11 -3.23 5.05
N THR A 163 24.83 -1.96 4.80
CA THR A 163 24.82 -0.88 5.80
C THR A 163 23.46 -0.63 6.44
N VAL A 164 22.43 -1.42 6.05
CA VAL A 164 21.09 -1.40 6.62
C VAL A 164 20.73 -2.80 7.10
N GLY A 165 20.13 -2.89 8.27
CA GLY A 165 19.70 -4.15 8.85
C GLY A 165 18.42 -3.98 9.68
N ASN A 166 17.94 -5.11 10.16
CA ASN A 166 16.77 -5.21 11.02
C ASN A 166 17.11 -6.02 12.27
N ILE A 167 16.46 -5.70 13.39
CA ILE A 167 16.49 -6.51 14.61
C ILE A 167 15.05 -6.87 14.95
N SER A 168 14.68 -8.11 14.67
CA SER A 168 13.34 -8.62 14.98
C SER A 168 13.13 -8.65 16.49
N SER A 169 12.00 -8.11 16.94
CA SER A 169 11.70 -7.95 18.37
C SER A 169 12.82 -7.23 19.15
N GLY A 170 13.52 -6.32 18.47
CA GLY A 170 14.74 -5.68 18.95
C GLY A 170 14.53 -4.56 19.95
N ALA A 171 13.34 -4.01 20.06
CA ALA A 171 13.04 -3.00 21.07
C ALA A 171 11.92 -3.45 22.01
N ILE A 172 12.05 -3.03 23.27
CA ILE A 172 11.03 -3.20 24.29
C ILE A 172 10.35 -1.84 24.51
N VAL A 173 9.03 -1.84 24.48
CA VAL A 173 8.22 -0.65 24.76
C VAL A 173 8.30 -0.35 26.27
N GLU A 174 8.73 0.84 26.63
CA GLU A 174 8.83 1.32 28.02
C GLU A 174 7.65 2.19 28.42
N ARG A 175 7.04 2.87 27.43
CA ARG A 175 5.90 3.77 27.64
C ARG A 175 4.88 3.60 26.55
N GLU A 176 3.62 3.53 26.93
CA GLU A 176 2.51 3.55 25.99
C GLU A 176 2.27 4.97 25.43
N VAL A 177 1.76 5.02 24.22
CA VAL A 177 1.21 6.25 23.64
C VAL A 177 -0.24 6.36 24.12
N PRO A 178 -0.62 7.43 24.83
CA PRO A 178 -2.01 7.61 25.23
C PRO A 178 -2.90 7.68 24.00
N ALA A 179 -3.76 6.70 23.82
CA ALA A 179 -4.73 6.65 22.75
C ALA A 179 -6.13 6.54 23.34
N THR A 180 -6.96 7.53 23.08
CA THR A 180 -8.37 7.53 23.42
C THR A 180 -9.14 7.43 22.11
N PHE A 181 -9.95 6.41 21.96
CA PHE A 181 -10.70 6.15 20.71
C PHE A 181 -12.20 6.44 20.82
N VAL A 182 -12.72 6.64 22.04
CA VAL A 182 -14.10 7.09 22.28
C VAL A 182 -14.07 8.43 22.99
N HIS A 183 -14.63 9.45 22.36
CA HIS A 183 -14.79 10.80 22.91
C HIS A 183 -16.27 11.15 22.91
N ASP A 184 -16.79 11.62 24.02
CA ASP A 184 -18.21 12.04 24.13
C ASP A 184 -19.22 10.99 23.63
N ASN A 185 -18.97 9.72 23.95
CA ASN A 185 -19.75 8.58 23.49
C ASN A 185 -19.79 8.41 21.96
N GLN A 186 -18.77 8.90 21.28
CA GLN A 186 -18.60 8.81 19.83
C GLN A 186 -17.23 8.22 19.48
N LEU A 187 -17.24 7.47 18.41
CA LEU A 187 -16.07 6.89 17.76
C LEU A 187 -15.94 7.52 16.39
N ARG A 188 -14.73 7.87 15.97
CA ARG A 188 -14.46 8.33 14.61
C ARG A 188 -13.68 7.27 13.84
N LEU A 189 -14.21 6.92 12.68
CA LEU A 189 -13.56 6.04 11.71
C LEU A 189 -12.97 6.90 10.61
N LEU A 190 -11.69 6.72 10.38
CA LEU A 190 -10.95 7.41 9.33
C LEU A 190 -10.72 6.44 8.17
N LEU A 191 -11.18 6.79 6.97
CA LEU A 191 -10.99 5.98 5.78
C LEU A 191 -9.53 6.00 5.35
N HIS A 192 -8.97 4.83 5.01
CA HIS A 192 -7.63 4.75 4.42
C HIS A 192 -7.53 5.48 3.08
N ASN A 193 -8.60 5.41 2.28
CA ASN A 193 -8.73 6.11 1.01
C ASN A 193 -9.93 7.06 1.10
N PRO A 194 -9.73 8.38 1.31
CA PRO A 194 -10.80 9.36 1.43
C PRO A 194 -11.64 9.46 0.15
N ASP A 195 -12.95 9.18 0.27
CA ASP A 195 -13.92 9.31 -0.81
C ASP A 195 -15.33 9.48 -0.26
N PHE A 196 -16.10 10.45 -0.78
CA PHE A 196 -17.44 10.79 -0.29
C PHE A 196 -18.44 9.65 -0.46
N THR A 197 -18.39 8.93 -1.58
CA THR A 197 -19.27 7.80 -1.87
C THR A 197 -18.99 6.63 -0.93
N SER A 198 -17.71 6.34 -0.72
CA SER A 198 -17.27 5.32 0.23
C SER A 198 -17.67 5.65 1.66
N ALA A 199 -17.49 6.89 2.11
CA ALA A 199 -17.92 7.33 3.44
C ALA A 199 -19.44 7.18 3.64
N SER A 200 -20.24 7.54 2.63
CA SER A 200 -21.70 7.36 2.66
C SER A 200 -22.08 5.88 2.74
N ARG A 201 -21.53 5.04 1.87
CA ARG A 201 -21.81 3.60 1.87
C ARG A 201 -21.41 2.90 3.17
N LEU A 202 -20.27 3.32 3.77
CA LEU A 202 -19.86 2.84 5.08
C LEU A 202 -20.89 3.20 6.17
N ALA A 203 -21.32 4.45 6.21
CA ALA A 203 -22.32 4.89 7.16
C ALA A 203 -23.65 4.15 6.98
N GLU A 204 -24.10 3.91 5.74
CA GLU A 204 -25.28 3.12 5.42
C GLU A 204 -25.14 1.67 5.90
N ALA A 205 -23.99 1.02 5.66
CA ALA A 205 -23.74 -0.34 6.10
C ALA A 205 -23.79 -0.46 7.64
N ILE A 206 -23.23 0.51 8.37
CA ILE A 206 -23.32 0.58 9.83
C ILE A 206 -24.75 0.78 10.27
N ASN A 207 -25.48 1.73 9.65
CA ASN A 207 -26.85 2.06 10.00
C ASN A 207 -27.85 0.93 9.67
N THR A 208 -27.50 0.00 8.80
CA THR A 208 -28.29 -1.21 8.56
C THR A 208 -28.31 -2.12 9.78
N ARG A 209 -27.21 -2.18 10.55
CA ARG A 209 -27.12 -3.01 11.77
C ARG A 209 -27.55 -2.26 13.02
N TRP A 210 -27.23 -0.98 13.14
CA TRP A 210 -27.60 -0.09 14.23
C TRP A 210 -28.16 1.21 13.66
N ALA A 211 -29.45 1.37 13.68
CA ALA A 211 -30.15 2.46 13.02
C ALA A 211 -29.72 3.84 13.55
N GLY A 212 -29.26 4.70 12.65
CA GLY A 212 -29.05 6.13 12.91
C GLY A 212 -27.85 6.48 13.78
N ILE A 213 -26.88 5.56 13.99
CA ILE A 213 -25.71 5.85 14.81
C ILE A 213 -24.51 6.38 14.02
N ALA A 214 -24.42 6.10 12.71
CA ALA A 214 -23.32 6.49 11.86
C ALA A 214 -23.68 7.69 11.00
N LEU A 215 -22.78 8.69 10.98
CA LEU A 215 -22.90 9.90 10.19
C LEU A 215 -21.57 10.19 9.46
N PRO A 216 -21.54 10.26 8.12
CA PRO A 216 -20.36 10.71 7.41
C PRO A 216 -20.22 12.22 7.59
N ILE A 217 -19.06 12.69 8.05
CA ILE A 217 -18.77 14.10 8.28
C ILE A 217 -18.10 14.72 7.06
N ASP A 218 -17.16 13.97 6.47
CA ASP A 218 -16.43 14.35 5.26
C ASP A 218 -16.02 13.10 4.47
N SER A 219 -15.20 13.26 3.43
CA SER A 219 -14.72 12.14 2.60
C SER A 219 -13.84 11.15 3.33
N ALA A 220 -13.24 11.54 4.45
CA ALA A 220 -12.30 10.73 5.21
C ALA A 220 -12.86 10.21 6.53
N THR A 221 -13.92 10.84 7.06
CA THR A 221 -14.37 10.67 8.45
C THR A 221 -15.81 10.24 8.54
N VAL A 222 -16.07 9.13 9.21
CA VAL A 222 -17.40 8.69 9.62
C VAL A 222 -17.46 8.66 11.15
N THR A 223 -18.36 9.45 11.74
CA THR A 223 -18.61 9.46 13.17
C THR A 223 -19.68 8.43 13.51
N VAL A 224 -19.40 7.61 14.52
CA VAL A 224 -20.30 6.55 14.98
C VAL A 224 -20.58 6.75 16.45
N LYS A 225 -21.85 6.88 16.82
CA LYS A 225 -22.29 6.99 18.21
C LYS A 225 -22.27 5.62 18.85
N LEU A 226 -21.72 5.50 20.06
CA LEU A 226 -21.71 4.26 20.81
C LEU A 226 -23.13 3.93 21.31
N PRO A 227 -23.71 2.77 20.95
CA PRO A 227 -25.01 2.36 21.49
C PRO A 227 -24.97 2.14 23.01
N ASP A 228 -26.09 2.41 23.68
CA ASP A 228 -26.16 2.29 25.14
C ASP A 228 -25.82 0.88 25.64
N ASP A 229 -26.15 -0.14 24.87
CA ASP A 229 -25.84 -1.55 25.18
C ASP A 229 -24.32 -1.86 25.22
N TYR A 230 -23.50 -1.00 24.62
CA TYR A 230 -22.05 -1.14 24.55
C TYR A 230 -21.29 -0.22 25.50
N ARG A 231 -21.98 0.57 26.34
CA ARG A 231 -21.30 1.44 27.31
C ARG A 231 -20.37 0.65 28.23
N GLY A 232 -19.09 1.08 28.29
CA GLY A 232 -18.03 0.38 29.01
C GLY A 232 -17.56 -0.91 28.34
N ARG A 233 -18.01 -1.22 27.13
CA ARG A 233 -17.59 -2.35 26.30
C ARG A 233 -17.13 -1.91 24.92
N ASP A 234 -16.39 -0.79 24.87
CA ASP A 234 -15.98 -0.10 23.66
C ASP A 234 -15.21 -1.02 22.69
N VAL A 235 -14.32 -1.85 23.23
CA VAL A 235 -13.54 -2.82 22.44
C VAL A 235 -14.43 -3.84 21.74
N MET A 236 -15.50 -4.31 22.42
CA MET A 236 -16.46 -5.25 21.80
C MET A 236 -17.22 -4.56 20.66
N PHE A 237 -17.64 -3.31 20.88
CA PHE A 237 -18.31 -2.55 19.85
C PHE A 237 -17.43 -2.35 18.60
N ILE A 238 -16.14 -1.96 18.80
CA ILE A 238 -15.19 -1.79 17.71
C ILE A 238 -14.94 -3.11 16.96
N ALA A 239 -14.89 -4.24 17.70
CA ALA A 239 -14.73 -5.54 17.09
C ALA A 239 -15.94 -5.94 16.22
N ASP A 240 -17.16 -5.71 16.72
CA ASP A 240 -18.41 -5.99 15.99
C ASP A 240 -18.57 -5.05 14.79
N LEU A 241 -18.20 -3.77 14.95
CA LEU A 241 -18.20 -2.77 13.91
C LEU A 241 -17.22 -3.15 12.78
N GLY A 242 -16.03 -3.61 13.15
CA GLY A 242 -14.99 -4.03 12.22
C GLY A 242 -15.36 -5.22 11.32
N GLN A 243 -16.37 -6.00 11.69
CA GLN A 243 -16.85 -7.14 10.91
C GLN A 243 -17.91 -6.77 9.87
N ILE A 244 -18.45 -5.55 9.92
CA ILE A 244 -19.42 -5.10 8.93
C ILE A 244 -18.75 -5.07 7.56
N GLU A 245 -19.45 -5.60 6.57
CA GLU A 245 -19.05 -5.58 5.19
C GLU A 245 -19.62 -4.34 4.47
N ALA A 246 -18.77 -3.64 3.75
CA ALA A 246 -19.15 -2.51 2.90
C ALA A 246 -18.43 -2.61 1.56
N THR A 247 -19.06 -2.06 0.53
CA THR A 247 -18.46 -1.98 -0.81
C THR A 247 -17.95 -0.56 -1.02
N PRO A 248 -16.63 -0.31 -0.88
CA PRO A 248 -16.08 1.01 -1.14
C PRO A 248 -16.21 1.36 -2.62
N ASP A 249 -16.21 2.64 -2.94
CA ASP A 249 -16.05 3.07 -4.31
C ASP A 249 -14.57 2.96 -4.71
N THR A 250 -14.35 2.45 -5.92
CA THR A 250 -12.99 2.30 -6.44
C THR A 250 -12.70 3.40 -7.44
N LEU A 251 -11.68 4.20 -7.16
CA LEU A 251 -11.21 5.20 -8.11
C LEU A 251 -10.80 4.54 -9.43
N ALA A 252 -11.28 5.12 -10.52
CA ALA A 252 -10.81 4.73 -11.84
C ALA A 252 -9.34 5.12 -11.99
N ARG A 253 -8.44 4.13 -11.99
CA ARG A 253 -6.98 4.33 -12.02
C ARG A 253 -6.31 3.36 -12.95
N ILE A 254 -5.29 3.85 -13.65
CA ILE A 254 -4.35 3.06 -14.44
C ILE A 254 -2.96 3.29 -13.87
N VAL A 255 -2.28 2.21 -13.53
CA VAL A 255 -0.88 2.24 -13.08
C VAL A 255 -0.03 1.57 -14.14
N ILE A 256 0.99 2.26 -14.62
CA ILE A 256 1.94 1.75 -15.61
C ILE A 256 3.33 1.77 -15.00
N ASN A 257 3.97 0.61 -14.98
CA ASN A 257 5.39 0.51 -14.62
C ASN A 257 6.21 0.48 -15.91
N GLU A 258 6.98 1.56 -16.15
CA GLU A 258 7.78 1.71 -17.36
C GLU A 258 8.88 0.66 -17.48
N ARG A 259 9.51 0.31 -16.35
CA ARG A 259 10.65 -0.61 -16.33
C ARG A 259 10.25 -2.07 -16.62
N THR A 260 9.07 -2.49 -16.14
CA THR A 260 8.60 -3.88 -16.31
C THR A 260 7.58 -4.04 -17.43
N GLY A 261 7.03 -2.94 -17.96
CA GLY A 261 5.95 -2.99 -18.94
C GLY A 261 4.59 -3.40 -18.36
N THR A 262 4.46 -3.43 -17.04
CA THR A 262 3.21 -3.87 -16.40
C THR A 262 2.19 -2.74 -16.42
N ILE A 263 0.97 -3.06 -16.89
CA ILE A 263 -0.19 -2.15 -16.89
C ILE A 263 -1.27 -2.77 -16.01
N VAL A 264 -1.72 -2.03 -15.01
CA VAL A 264 -2.83 -2.40 -14.12
C VAL A 264 -3.91 -1.36 -14.24
N ALA A 265 -5.13 -1.75 -14.54
CA ALA A 265 -6.28 -0.87 -14.60
C ALA A 265 -7.39 -1.36 -13.69
N THR A 266 -8.08 -0.44 -13.00
CA THR A 266 -9.28 -0.77 -12.23
C THR A 266 -10.47 -0.98 -13.15
N SER A 267 -11.43 -1.82 -12.75
CA SER A 267 -12.63 -2.15 -13.55
C SER A 267 -13.57 -0.97 -13.80
N THR A 268 -13.41 0.12 -13.04
CA THR A 268 -14.18 1.36 -13.13
C THR A 268 -13.69 2.30 -14.23
N VAL A 269 -12.53 2.02 -14.85
CA VAL A 269 -11.97 2.85 -15.92
C VAL A 269 -12.86 2.83 -17.14
N ARG A 270 -13.28 4.02 -17.57
CA ARG A 270 -14.12 4.22 -18.77
C ARG A 270 -13.34 4.94 -19.85
N LEU A 271 -13.60 4.55 -21.10
CA LEU A 271 -13.04 5.18 -22.27
C LEU A 271 -14.18 5.79 -23.11
N SER A 272 -14.07 7.09 -23.41
CA SER A 272 -15.00 7.75 -24.31
C SER A 272 -14.69 7.43 -25.78
N GLN A 273 -15.61 7.75 -26.67
CA GLN A 273 -15.37 7.60 -28.12
C GLN A 273 -14.17 8.42 -28.54
N VAL A 274 -13.21 7.80 -29.19
CA VAL A 274 -11.97 8.42 -29.63
C VAL A 274 -11.36 7.68 -30.81
N ALA A 275 -10.78 8.43 -31.74
CA ALA A 275 -9.91 7.91 -32.77
C ALA A 275 -8.45 8.27 -32.44
N ILE A 276 -7.57 7.30 -32.47
CA ILE A 276 -6.15 7.44 -32.17
C ILE A 276 -5.37 7.02 -33.39
N ALA A 277 -4.50 7.90 -33.85
CA ALA A 277 -3.49 7.55 -34.87
C ALA A 277 -2.10 7.71 -34.24
N HIS A 278 -1.32 6.64 -34.24
CA HIS A 278 0.04 6.62 -33.75
C HIS A 278 0.95 5.87 -34.72
N GLY A 279 1.82 6.61 -35.44
CA GLY A 279 2.60 6.05 -36.55
C GLY A 279 1.72 5.51 -37.66
N SER A 280 1.88 4.24 -38.02
CA SER A 280 1.06 3.53 -39.01
C SER A 280 -0.23 2.93 -38.42
N LEU A 281 -0.44 3.04 -37.13
CA LEU A 281 -1.55 2.44 -36.39
C LEU A 281 -2.71 3.43 -36.24
N THR A 282 -3.91 3.03 -36.66
CA THR A 282 -5.14 3.80 -36.42
C THR A 282 -6.10 2.96 -35.59
N ILE A 283 -6.52 3.48 -34.44
CA ILE A 283 -7.45 2.85 -33.52
C ILE A 283 -8.68 3.72 -33.38
N THR A 284 -9.86 3.17 -33.63
CA THR A 284 -11.13 3.86 -33.48
C THR A 284 -11.99 3.15 -32.46
N VAL A 285 -12.40 3.87 -31.43
CA VAL A 285 -13.32 3.39 -30.39
C VAL A 285 -14.66 4.05 -30.62
N THR A 286 -15.69 3.27 -31.01
CA THR A 286 -17.04 3.77 -31.29
C THR A 286 -18.06 3.03 -30.44
N ASN A 287 -19.09 3.76 -29.97
CA ASN A 287 -20.25 3.16 -29.31
C ASN A 287 -21.36 2.96 -30.36
N GLN A 288 -21.76 1.74 -30.60
CA GLN A 288 -22.95 1.45 -31.41
C GLN A 288 -24.13 1.12 -30.47
N GLN A 289 -25.20 1.89 -30.60
CA GLN A 289 -26.49 1.55 -29.99
C GLN A 289 -27.22 0.61 -30.94
N GLY A 290 -27.25 -0.66 -30.60
CA GLY A 290 -28.07 -1.66 -31.32
C GLY A 290 -29.43 -1.78 -30.64
N ALA A 291 -30.52 -1.72 -31.40
CA ALA A 291 -31.83 -2.13 -30.93
C ALA A 291 -32.10 -3.58 -31.31
N SER A 292 -32.25 -4.47 -30.35
CA SER A 292 -32.75 -5.82 -30.61
C SER A 292 -34.25 -5.72 -30.85
N GLN A 293 -34.66 -5.80 -32.10
CA GLN A 293 -36.07 -5.90 -32.46
C GLN A 293 -36.54 -7.35 -32.46
N PRO A 294 -37.63 -7.65 -31.77
CA PRO A 294 -38.29 -8.95 -31.91
C PRO A 294 -38.77 -9.16 -33.37
N GLY A 295 -38.64 -10.39 -33.86
CA GLY A 295 -39.12 -10.71 -35.19
C GLY A 295 -40.64 -10.39 -35.35
N ALA A 296 -41.07 -10.06 -36.57
CA ALA A 296 -42.47 -9.83 -36.89
C ALA A 296 -43.29 -11.05 -36.48
N PHE A 297 -44.24 -10.88 -35.54
CA PHE A 297 -45.06 -11.92 -34.88
C PHE A 297 -44.57 -12.44 -33.53
N SER A 298 -43.60 -11.83 -32.86
CA SER A 298 -43.27 -12.15 -31.46
C SER A 298 -43.79 -11.08 -30.51
N ASN A 299 -44.32 -11.50 -29.33
CA ASN A 299 -44.80 -10.60 -28.26
C ASN A 299 -43.64 -10.05 -27.37
N GLY A 300 -42.48 -9.83 -27.94
CA GLY A 300 -41.34 -9.27 -27.21
C GLY A 300 -41.29 -7.76 -27.24
N THR A 301 -40.78 -7.13 -26.18
CA THR A 301 -40.48 -5.69 -26.08
C THR A 301 -39.10 -5.37 -26.66
N THR A 302 -39.02 -4.27 -27.44
CA THR A 302 -37.72 -3.75 -27.91
C THR A 302 -36.87 -3.29 -26.75
N THR A 303 -35.71 -3.93 -26.58
CA THR A 303 -34.74 -3.57 -25.55
C THR A 303 -33.52 -2.92 -26.22
N PRO A 304 -33.15 -1.68 -25.83
CA PRO A 304 -31.91 -1.08 -26.34
C PRO A 304 -30.70 -1.85 -25.79
N VAL A 305 -29.87 -2.35 -26.70
CA VAL A 305 -28.58 -3.00 -26.35
C VAL A 305 -27.47 -2.05 -26.78
N GLN A 306 -26.69 -1.60 -25.82
CA GLN A 306 -25.48 -0.82 -26.10
C GLN A 306 -24.33 -1.79 -26.39
N SER A 307 -23.82 -1.75 -27.62
CA SER A 307 -22.60 -2.45 -27.99
C SER A 307 -21.56 -1.45 -28.48
N THR A 308 -20.33 -1.59 -27.99
CA THR A 308 -19.23 -0.75 -28.43
C THR A 308 -18.26 -1.56 -29.28
N GLN A 309 -17.90 -1.03 -30.44
CA GLN A 309 -16.89 -1.60 -31.32
C GLN A 309 -15.59 -0.84 -31.23
N THR A 310 -14.48 -1.55 -31.04
CA THR A 310 -13.13 -1.03 -31.20
C THR A 310 -12.57 -1.62 -32.51
N ALA A 311 -12.36 -0.78 -33.51
CA ALA A 311 -11.71 -1.19 -34.74
C ALA A 311 -10.26 -0.73 -34.73
N VAL A 312 -9.34 -1.64 -35.01
CA VAL A 312 -7.91 -1.36 -35.19
C VAL A 312 -7.58 -1.67 -36.65
N ASN A 313 -7.01 -0.69 -37.36
CA ASN A 313 -6.63 -0.85 -38.74
C ASN A 313 -5.10 -0.66 -38.87
N GLU A 314 -4.42 -1.74 -39.20
CA GLU A 314 -3.06 -1.74 -39.71
C GLU A 314 -3.08 -1.82 -41.23
N GLY A 315 -2.25 -1.07 -41.88
CA GLY A 315 -2.24 -0.91 -43.34
C GLY A 315 -2.13 -2.18 -44.24
N LYS A 316 -2.42 -3.37 -43.70
CA LYS A 316 -2.75 -4.62 -44.44
C LYS A 316 -3.61 -5.53 -43.54
N GLY A 317 -4.89 -5.34 -43.59
CA GLY A 317 -5.96 -6.31 -43.41
C GLY A 317 -5.91 -7.31 -42.27
N ALA A 318 -6.43 -6.95 -41.08
CA ALA A 318 -7.24 -7.83 -40.25
C ALA A 318 -8.17 -6.98 -39.37
N PHE A 319 -9.46 -7.02 -39.64
CA PHE A 319 -10.49 -6.44 -38.78
C PHE A 319 -10.72 -7.38 -37.60
N THR A 320 -10.42 -6.94 -36.38
CA THR A 320 -10.90 -7.61 -35.17
C THR A 320 -11.99 -6.75 -34.57
N ILE A 321 -13.24 -7.20 -34.67
CA ILE A 321 -14.43 -6.55 -34.13
C ILE A 321 -14.60 -7.05 -32.69
N PHE A 322 -14.48 -6.20 -31.72
CA PHE A 322 -14.81 -6.47 -30.31
C PHE A 322 -16.17 -5.88 -29.99
N SER A 323 -17.17 -6.71 -29.75
CA SER A 323 -18.51 -6.31 -29.30
C SER A 323 -18.56 -6.42 -27.79
N GLU A 324 -18.52 -5.29 -27.10
CA GLU A 324 -18.86 -4.99 -25.71
C GLU A 324 -18.15 -3.72 -25.24
N GLN A 325 -18.60 -3.09 -24.13
CA GLN A 325 -18.10 -1.79 -23.66
C GLN A 325 -16.57 -1.66 -23.70
N PRO A 326 -16.00 -0.54 -24.18
CA PRO A 326 -14.56 -0.37 -24.29
C PRO A 326 -13.95 -0.31 -22.91
N SER A 327 -13.48 -1.45 -22.40
CA SER A 327 -12.64 -1.47 -21.21
C SER A 327 -11.19 -1.20 -21.63
N ILE A 328 -10.48 -0.50 -20.80
CA ILE A 328 -9.05 -0.21 -21.00
C ILE A 328 -8.22 -1.50 -21.13
N GLU A 329 -8.65 -2.56 -20.46
CA GLU A 329 -8.03 -3.88 -20.51
C GLU A 329 -8.02 -4.45 -21.95
N ARG A 330 -9.14 -4.29 -22.66
CA ARG A 330 -9.24 -4.72 -24.05
C ARG A 330 -8.39 -3.86 -24.98
N LEU A 331 -8.36 -2.55 -24.74
CA LEU A 331 -7.48 -1.65 -25.50
C LEU A 331 -6.01 -2.03 -25.27
N ALA A 332 -5.61 -2.24 -24.02
CA ALA A 332 -4.25 -2.66 -23.69
C ALA A 332 -3.89 -4.03 -24.28
N ALA A 333 -4.83 -4.99 -24.23
CA ALA A 333 -4.65 -6.31 -24.85
C ALA A 333 -4.52 -6.22 -26.38
N ALA A 334 -5.34 -5.37 -27.03
CA ALA A 334 -5.25 -5.14 -28.47
C ALA A 334 -3.93 -4.50 -28.87
N LEU A 335 -3.47 -3.48 -28.14
CA LEU A 335 -2.19 -2.83 -28.37
C LEU A 335 -1.02 -3.81 -28.19
N ASN A 336 -1.09 -4.64 -27.15
CA ASN A 336 -0.08 -5.66 -26.88
C ASN A 336 -0.06 -6.75 -27.98
N ALA A 337 -1.23 -7.18 -28.44
CA ALA A 337 -1.35 -8.16 -29.55
C ALA A 337 -0.78 -7.63 -30.88
N LEU A 338 -0.79 -6.31 -31.05
CA LEU A 338 -0.20 -5.63 -32.21
C LEU A 338 1.30 -5.38 -32.05
N GLY A 339 1.89 -5.79 -30.93
CA GLY A 339 3.32 -5.61 -30.68
C GLY A 339 3.73 -4.16 -30.38
N VAL A 340 2.79 -3.30 -29.96
CA VAL A 340 3.09 -1.92 -29.58
C VAL A 340 3.99 -1.92 -28.35
N SER A 341 5.09 -1.14 -28.41
CA SER A 341 6.02 -1.07 -27.29
C SER A 341 5.36 -0.45 -26.04
N THR A 342 5.84 -0.80 -24.84
CA THR A 342 5.34 -0.22 -23.58
C THR A 342 5.43 1.30 -23.58
N ARG A 343 6.49 1.87 -24.15
CA ARG A 343 6.68 3.32 -24.28
C ARG A 343 5.60 3.96 -25.17
N ASP A 344 5.26 3.34 -26.28
CA ASP A 344 4.21 3.84 -27.19
C ASP A 344 2.84 3.70 -26.55
N MET A 345 2.58 2.60 -25.82
CA MET A 345 1.35 2.44 -25.03
C MET A 345 1.19 3.55 -23.99
N MET A 346 2.26 3.92 -23.27
CA MET A 346 2.25 5.05 -22.33
C MET A 346 1.92 6.37 -23.03
N ALA A 347 2.54 6.63 -24.19
CA ALA A 347 2.28 7.85 -24.97
C ALA A 347 0.81 7.92 -25.41
N ILE A 348 0.23 6.78 -25.81
CA ILE A 348 -1.18 6.65 -26.18
C ILE A 348 -2.07 6.94 -24.96
N PHE A 349 -1.83 6.32 -23.80
CA PHE A 349 -2.63 6.55 -22.58
C PHE A 349 -2.51 7.98 -22.07
N GLN A 350 -1.34 8.57 -22.10
CA GLN A 350 -1.16 9.99 -21.76
C GLN A 350 -1.95 10.91 -22.69
N THR A 351 -1.93 10.62 -23.99
CA THR A 351 -2.68 11.40 -24.99
C THR A 351 -4.19 11.24 -24.79
N LEU A 352 -4.66 10.03 -24.52
CA LEU A 352 -6.06 9.75 -24.16
C LEU A 352 -6.49 10.50 -22.88
N LYS A 353 -5.61 10.59 -21.89
CA LYS A 353 -5.89 11.35 -20.68
C LYS A 353 -5.96 12.84 -20.96
N ARG A 354 -5.03 13.39 -21.75
CA ARG A 354 -5.02 14.82 -22.13
C ARG A 354 -6.21 15.21 -22.98
N SER A 355 -6.67 14.33 -23.87
CA SER A 355 -7.85 14.57 -24.71
C SER A 355 -9.18 14.45 -23.93
N GLY A 356 -9.15 14.02 -22.65
CA GLY A 356 -10.35 13.77 -21.86
C GLY A 356 -11.09 12.49 -22.23
N ALA A 357 -10.59 11.71 -23.19
CA ALA A 357 -11.21 10.45 -23.59
C ALA A 357 -11.04 9.35 -22.53
N LEU A 358 -9.99 9.42 -21.72
CA LEU A 358 -9.73 8.51 -20.60
C LEU A 358 -10.20 9.12 -19.28
N GLN A 359 -11.27 8.58 -18.72
CA GLN A 359 -11.86 9.00 -17.45
C GLN A 359 -11.26 8.17 -16.30
N ALA A 360 -9.96 8.36 -16.05
CA ALA A 360 -9.23 7.68 -15.00
C ALA A 360 -8.01 8.51 -14.59
N GLU A 361 -7.50 8.26 -13.37
CA GLU A 361 -6.19 8.73 -12.96
C GLU A 361 -5.12 7.86 -13.63
N LEU A 362 -4.07 8.49 -14.17
CA LEU A 362 -2.94 7.81 -14.76
C LEU A 362 -1.71 7.99 -13.87
N VAL A 363 -1.20 6.90 -13.33
CA VAL A 363 0.01 6.84 -12.48
C VAL A 363 1.10 6.10 -13.23
N ILE A 364 2.27 6.71 -13.37
CA ILE A 364 3.44 6.13 -14.04
C ILE A 364 4.55 6.00 -12.99
N ASN A 365 5.08 4.78 -12.84
CA ASN A 365 6.15 4.42 -11.89
C ASN A 365 7.39 3.91 -12.61
#